data_d3c865b52f0b59b6f2e999112eabf8d1
#
_entry.id   d3c865b52f0b59b6f2e999112eabf8d1
#
_cell.length_a   1.000
_cell.length_b   1.000
_cell.length_c   1.000
_cell.angle_alpha   90.00
_cell.angle_beta   90.00
_cell.angle_gamma   90.00
#
_symmetry.space_group_name_H-M   'P 1'
#
loop_
_entity.id
_entity.type
_entity.pdbx_description
1 polymer ?
#
loop_
_entity_poly.entity_id
_entity_poly.type
_entity_poly.pdbx_seq_one_letter_code
_entity_poly.pdbx_strand_id
1 'polypeptide(L)'
;IAFIGVPWNEYFSCQDYHFPVHHLDVKFLNPFFPGEKYNVEISVREIREHSFQLGYRFLSLNNQIHAEAASVHVSLKSSLKLKNTEKTPIPSFLRNPLQKYFEATRSSAIIS
;
A
#
# COMPACT_ATOMS: atom_id res chain seq x y z
N ILE A 1 -1.76 5.89 3.71
CA ILE A 1 -0.70 6.69 3.08
C ILE A 1 0.23 7.32 4.12
N ALA A 2 -0.29 7.71 5.30
CA ALA A 2 0.56 8.26 6.36
C ALA A 2 1.68 7.30 6.80
N PHE A 3 1.48 5.99 6.73
CA PHE A 3 2.48 5.00 7.13
C PHE A 3 3.69 4.94 6.18
N ILE A 4 3.58 5.45 4.96
CA ILE A 4 4.71 5.52 4.03
C ILE A 4 5.34 6.91 3.97
N GLY A 5 4.96 7.80 4.90
CA GLY A 5 5.55 9.12 5.03
C GLY A 5 4.92 10.22 4.20
N VAL A 6 3.75 9.98 3.61
CA VAL A 6 3.01 11.01 2.88
C VAL A 6 1.97 11.61 3.82
N PRO A 7 2.04 12.91 4.14
CA PRO A 7 1.03 13.56 4.97
C PRO A 7 -0.35 13.53 4.31
N TRP A 8 -1.39 13.34 5.11
CA TRP A 8 -2.75 13.29 4.61
C TRP A 8 -3.17 14.56 3.85
N ASN A 9 -2.73 15.73 4.34
CA ASN A 9 -3.06 16.99 3.67
C ASN A 9 -2.45 17.08 2.27
N GLU A 10 -1.24 16.57 2.06
CA GLU A 10 -0.64 16.53 0.73
C GLU A 10 -1.37 15.56 -0.18
N TYR A 11 -1.74 14.39 0.35
CA TYR A 11 -2.48 13.38 -0.41
C TYR A 11 -3.82 13.94 -0.89
N PHE A 12 -4.59 14.56 -0.02
CA PHE A 12 -5.90 15.10 -0.37
C PHE A 12 -5.83 16.38 -1.19
N SER A 13 -4.75 17.14 -1.12
CA SER A 13 -4.59 18.34 -1.96
C SER A 13 -4.27 18.02 -3.41
N CYS A 14 -3.76 16.83 -3.69
CA CYS A 14 -3.51 16.35 -5.06
C CYS A 14 -4.76 15.70 -5.64
N GLN A 15 -5.82 16.50 -5.83
CA GLN A 15 -7.13 16.00 -6.23
C GLN A 15 -7.17 15.34 -7.61
N ASP A 16 -6.18 15.63 -8.46
CA ASP A 16 -6.13 15.04 -9.80
C ASP A 16 -5.64 13.59 -9.81
N TYR A 17 -4.97 13.15 -8.76
CA TYR A 17 -4.40 11.80 -8.67
C TYR A 17 -5.25 10.89 -7.81
N HIS A 18 -5.44 9.65 -8.30
CA HIS A 18 -6.17 8.61 -7.59
C HIS A 18 -5.37 7.32 -7.61
N PHE A 19 -5.45 6.55 -6.53
CA PHE A 19 -4.71 5.29 -6.40
C PHE A 19 -5.66 4.16 -6.00
N PRO A 20 -6.66 3.86 -6.84
CA PRO A 20 -7.63 2.82 -6.49
C PRO A 20 -7.00 1.45 -6.45
N VAL A 21 -7.60 0.58 -5.65
CA VAL A 21 -7.21 -0.83 -5.63
C VAL A 21 -7.70 -1.47 -6.93
N HIS A 22 -6.74 -2.00 -7.70
CA HIS A 22 -7.02 -2.72 -8.94
C HIS A 22 -7.19 -4.21 -8.68
N HIS A 23 -6.45 -4.74 -7.72
CA HIS A 23 -6.47 -6.15 -7.36
C HIS A 23 -6.20 -6.31 -5.88
N LEU A 24 -6.90 -7.25 -5.24
CA LEU A 24 -6.74 -7.54 -3.83
C LEU A 24 -6.78 -9.05 -3.63
N ASP A 25 -5.73 -9.61 -3.04
CA ASP A 25 -5.68 -10.99 -2.61
C ASP A 25 -5.59 -11.05 -1.10
N VAL A 26 -6.39 -11.92 -0.49
CA VAL A 26 -6.36 -12.15 0.95
C VAL A 26 -6.32 -13.66 1.19
N LYS A 27 -5.40 -14.09 2.06
CA LYS A 27 -5.27 -15.47 2.47
C LYS A 27 -5.38 -15.55 3.99
N PHE A 28 -6.38 -16.27 4.47
CA PHE A 28 -6.57 -16.51 5.90
C PHE A 28 -5.86 -17.80 6.30
N LEU A 29 -4.97 -17.69 7.28
CA LEU A 29 -4.16 -18.82 7.76
C LEU A 29 -4.64 -19.33 9.11
N ASN A 30 -5.11 -18.44 9.97
CA ASN A 30 -5.63 -18.74 11.28
C ASN A 30 -6.85 -17.89 11.57
N PRO A 31 -7.80 -18.36 12.36
CA PRO A 31 -9.00 -17.59 12.67
C PRO A 31 -8.70 -16.36 13.52
N PHE A 32 -9.48 -15.30 13.32
CA PHE A 32 -9.47 -14.13 14.16
C PHE A 32 -10.51 -14.26 15.24
N PHE A 33 -10.17 -13.84 16.46
CA PHE A 33 -11.09 -13.92 17.60
C PHE A 33 -11.46 -12.51 18.06
N PRO A 34 -12.75 -12.26 18.38
CA PRO A 34 -13.17 -10.97 18.89
C PRO A 34 -12.46 -10.61 20.20
N GLY A 35 -12.09 -9.34 20.33
CA GLY A 35 -11.43 -8.84 21.54
C GLY A 35 -9.93 -9.06 21.61
N GLU A 36 -9.35 -9.83 20.70
CA GLU A 36 -7.90 -10.00 20.61
C GLU A 36 -7.26 -8.86 19.82
N LYS A 37 -6.01 -8.56 20.18
CA LYS A 37 -5.23 -7.52 19.49
C LYS A 37 -4.31 -8.15 18.46
N TYR A 38 -4.20 -7.49 17.31
CA TYR A 38 -3.36 -7.92 16.22
C TYR A 38 -2.46 -6.77 15.75
N ASN A 39 -1.26 -7.09 15.32
CA ASN A 39 -0.37 -6.17 14.67
C ASN A 39 -0.48 -6.34 13.16
N VAL A 40 -0.43 -5.26 12.42
CA VAL A 40 -0.42 -5.28 10.96
C VAL A 40 0.93 -4.82 10.49
N GLU A 41 1.66 -5.70 9.79
CA GLU A 41 2.88 -5.33 9.11
C GLU A 41 2.53 -4.97 7.67
N ILE A 42 3.00 -3.82 7.22
CA ILE A 42 2.75 -3.33 5.86
C ILE A 42 4.10 -3.21 5.15
N SER A 43 4.15 -3.71 3.93
CA SER A 43 5.35 -3.64 3.12
C SER A 43 5.00 -3.17 1.71
N VAL A 44 5.96 -2.55 1.03
CA VAL A 44 5.86 -2.24 -0.39
C VAL A 44 6.54 -3.38 -1.12
N ARG A 45 5.79 -4.13 -1.94
CA ARG A 45 6.30 -5.31 -2.62
C ARG A 45 6.85 -5.02 -4.00
N GLU A 46 6.25 -4.08 -4.71
CA GLU A 46 6.63 -3.75 -6.06
C GLU A 46 6.25 -2.32 -6.38
N ILE A 47 7.09 -1.64 -7.16
CA ILE A 47 6.82 -0.31 -7.68
C ILE A 47 7.09 -0.34 -9.17
N ARG A 48 6.05 -0.08 -9.96
CA ARG A 48 6.14 0.02 -11.41
C ARG A 48 5.93 1.47 -11.83
N GLU A 49 5.92 1.72 -13.13
CA GLU A 49 5.73 3.08 -13.64
C GLU A 49 4.35 3.64 -13.28
N HIS A 50 3.31 2.84 -13.44
CA HIS A 50 1.92 3.26 -13.27
C HIS A 50 1.19 2.54 -12.13
N SER A 51 1.86 1.69 -11.39
CA SER A 51 1.23 0.90 -10.34
C SER A 51 2.23 0.52 -9.24
N PHE A 52 1.69 0.14 -8.09
CA PHE A 52 2.50 -0.37 -6.98
C PHE A 52 1.72 -1.44 -6.23
N GLN A 53 2.44 -2.32 -5.56
CA GLN A 53 1.86 -3.40 -4.78
C GLN A 53 2.26 -3.27 -3.32
N LEU A 54 1.27 -3.31 -2.43
CA LEU A 54 1.45 -3.36 -0.98
C LEU A 54 1.19 -4.77 -0.47
N GLY A 55 1.94 -5.18 0.53
CA GLY A 55 1.72 -6.42 1.24
C GLY A 55 1.35 -6.16 2.68
N TYR A 56 0.52 -7.03 3.24
CA TYR A 56 0.02 -6.93 4.61
C TYR A 56 0.17 -8.28 5.29
N ARG A 57 0.61 -8.27 6.55
CA ARG A 57 0.57 -9.45 7.42
C ARG A 57 -0.11 -9.07 8.72
N PHE A 58 -1.08 -9.88 9.11
CA PHE A 58 -1.80 -9.71 10.37
C PHE A 58 -1.28 -10.73 11.37
N LEU A 59 -0.68 -10.24 12.44
CA LEU A 59 0.03 -11.05 13.41
C LEU A 59 -0.62 -10.94 14.79
N SER A 60 -0.73 -12.06 15.50
CA SER A 60 -1.07 -12.02 16.91
C SER A 60 0.09 -11.45 17.73
N LEU A 61 -0.14 -11.14 19.00
CA LEU A 61 0.89 -10.58 19.85
C LEU A 61 2.08 -11.54 20.07
N ASN A 62 1.88 -12.84 19.86
CA ASN A 62 2.94 -13.84 19.90
C ASN A 62 3.53 -14.16 18.52
N ASN A 63 3.32 -13.27 17.55
CA ASN A 63 3.87 -13.33 16.19
C ASN A 63 3.36 -14.48 15.32
N GLN A 64 2.21 -15.03 15.64
CA GLN A 64 1.55 -16.02 14.78
C GLN A 64 0.82 -15.29 13.65
N ILE A 65 1.05 -15.71 12.41
CA ILE A 65 0.42 -15.09 11.23
C ILE A 65 -1.02 -15.58 11.10
N HIS A 66 -1.98 -14.66 11.13
CA HIS A 66 -3.40 -14.98 10.98
C HIS A 66 -3.91 -14.73 9.57
N ALA A 67 -3.35 -13.76 8.86
CA ALA A 67 -3.71 -13.50 7.48
C ALA A 67 -2.57 -12.81 6.75
N GLU A 68 -2.54 -13.00 5.45
CA GLU A 68 -1.66 -12.27 4.53
C GLU A 68 -2.51 -11.68 3.42
N ALA A 69 -2.18 -10.48 3.00
CA ALA A 69 -2.90 -9.82 1.92
C ALA A 69 -1.92 -9.06 1.02
N ALA A 70 -2.34 -8.84 -0.20
CA ALA A 70 -1.62 -8.00 -1.14
C ALA A 70 -2.63 -7.16 -1.91
N SER A 71 -2.33 -5.88 -2.11
CA SER A 71 -3.16 -4.99 -2.90
C SER A 71 -2.33 -4.35 -3.99
N VAL A 72 -2.88 -4.31 -5.19
CA VAL A 72 -2.27 -3.62 -6.33
C VAL A 72 -3.05 -2.33 -6.58
N HIS A 73 -2.33 -1.23 -6.60
CA HIS A 73 -2.89 0.10 -6.82
C HIS A 73 -2.40 0.65 -8.16
N VAL A 74 -3.30 1.23 -8.92
CA VAL A 74 -2.98 1.86 -10.19
C VAL A 74 -3.01 3.36 -10.01
N SER A 75 -2.02 4.05 -10.58
CA SER A 75 -1.97 5.51 -10.56
C SER A 75 -2.80 6.06 -11.70
N LEU A 76 -3.81 6.85 -11.36
CA LEU A 76 -4.71 7.48 -12.30
C LEU A 76 -4.70 8.99 -12.11
N LYS A 77 -4.87 9.69 -13.21
CA LYS A 77 -5.05 11.13 -13.21
C LYS A 77 -6.40 11.47 -13.85
N SER A 78 -7.20 12.23 -13.13
CA SER A 78 -8.51 12.69 -13.61
C SER A 78 -8.40 14.14 -14.07
N SER A 79 -8.99 14.45 -15.21
CA SER A 79 -9.17 15.82 -15.64
C SER A 79 -10.64 16.19 -15.48
N LEU A 80 -10.93 17.15 -14.59
CA LEU A 80 -12.28 17.65 -14.39
C LEU A 80 -12.82 18.35 -15.66
N LYS A 81 -11.94 18.95 -16.44
CA LYS A 81 -12.32 19.63 -17.68
C LYS A 81 -12.71 18.65 -18.78
N LEU A 82 -12.02 17.52 -18.87
CA LEU A 82 -12.22 16.53 -19.93
C LEU A 82 -13.06 15.34 -19.49
N LYS A 83 -13.39 15.24 -18.21
CA LYS A 83 -14.10 14.11 -17.60
C LYS A 83 -13.43 12.76 -17.92
N ASN A 84 -12.13 12.76 -18.14
CA ASN A 84 -11.36 11.58 -18.47
C ASN A 84 -10.49 11.16 -17.29
N THR A 85 -10.34 9.84 -17.15
CA THR A 85 -9.40 9.25 -16.20
C THR A 85 -8.39 8.43 -17.00
N GLU A 86 -7.11 8.75 -16.84
CA GLU A 86 -6.04 8.10 -17.59
C GLU A 86 -5.00 7.53 -16.63
N LYS A 87 -4.35 6.43 -17.04
CA LYS A 87 -3.17 5.93 -16.34
C LYS A 87 -2.06 6.97 -16.44
N THR A 88 -1.40 7.21 -15.32
CA THR A 88 -0.30 8.17 -15.24
C THR A 88 0.83 7.55 -14.44
N PRO A 89 2.08 7.96 -14.68
CA PRO A 89 3.17 7.55 -13.81
C PRO A 89 2.92 7.98 -12.37
N ILE A 90 3.37 7.17 -11.42
CA ILE A 90 3.22 7.49 -10.01
C ILE A 90 3.92 8.84 -9.76
N PRO A 91 3.21 9.84 -9.21
CA PRO A 91 3.82 11.16 -8.98
C PRO A 91 4.92 11.06 -7.92
N SER A 92 5.90 11.96 -8.00
CA SER A 92 7.07 11.92 -7.12
C SER A 92 6.73 12.04 -5.64
N PHE A 93 5.66 12.76 -5.29
CA PHE A 93 5.26 12.92 -3.88
C PHE A 93 4.88 11.57 -3.23
N LEU A 94 4.45 10.59 -4.03
CA LEU A 94 4.14 9.24 -3.56
C LEU A 94 5.28 8.27 -3.88
N ARG A 95 5.89 8.37 -5.07
CA ARG A 95 6.95 7.45 -5.49
C ARG A 95 8.16 7.49 -4.56
N ASN A 96 8.58 8.67 -4.14
CA ASN A 96 9.75 8.81 -3.28
C ASN A 96 9.55 8.14 -1.91
N PRO A 97 8.45 8.37 -1.18
CA PRO A 97 8.19 7.62 0.05
C PRO A 97 8.01 6.12 -0.18
N LEU A 98 7.36 5.70 -1.26
CA LEU A 98 7.21 4.29 -1.59
C LEU A 98 8.56 3.62 -1.80
N GLN A 99 9.46 4.26 -2.52
CA GLN A 99 10.79 3.74 -2.79
C GLN A 99 11.60 3.58 -1.51
N LYS A 100 11.55 4.58 -0.62
CA LYS A 100 12.23 4.50 0.67
C LYS A 100 11.68 3.36 1.53
N TYR A 101 10.37 3.22 1.55
CA TYR A 101 9.72 2.17 2.34
C TYR A 101 10.02 0.78 1.75
N PHE A 102 10.03 0.67 0.44
CA PHE A 102 10.40 -0.57 -0.27
C PHE A 102 11.81 -1.02 0.09
N GLU A 103 12.78 -0.12 0.09
CA GLU A 103 14.16 -0.43 0.45
C GLU A 103 14.28 -0.85 1.90
N ALA A 104 13.61 -0.15 2.81
CA ALA A 104 13.65 -0.46 4.24
C ALA A 104 13.02 -1.83 4.55
N THR A 105 11.86 -2.13 3.98
CA THR A 105 11.17 -3.40 4.23
C THR A 105 11.84 -4.57 3.52
N ARG A 106 12.48 -4.33 2.39
CA ARG A 106 13.24 -5.36 1.68
C ARG A 106 14.43 -5.84 2.52
N SER A 107 15.13 -4.92 3.17
CA SER A 107 16.23 -5.27 4.07
C SER A 107 15.74 -6.10 5.26
N SER A 108 14.61 -5.75 5.84
CA SER A 108 13.99 -6.51 6.94
C SER A 108 13.57 -7.91 6.50
N ALA A 109 13.03 -8.04 5.29
CA ALA A 109 12.57 -9.33 4.76
C ALA A 109 13.74 -10.30 4.54
N ILE A 110 14.93 -9.80 4.22
CA ILE A 110 16.13 -10.63 4.03
C ILE A 110 16.62 -11.21 5.35
N ILE A 111 16.46 -10.46 6.43
CA ILE A 111 16.91 -10.86 7.76
C ILE A 111 15.95 -11.85 8.40
N SER A 112 14.69 -11.75 8.10
CA SER A 112 13.64 -12.62 8.62
C SER A 112 13.48 -13.92 7.82
#